data_4cf6fd0012ad07f0f90910ac0bf4372d
#
_entry.id   4cf6fd0012ad07f0f90910ac0bf4372d
#
_cell.length_a   1.000
_cell.length_b   1.000
_cell.length_c   1.000
_cell.angle_alpha   90.00
_cell.angle_beta   90.00
_cell.angle_gamma   90.00
#
_symmetry.space_group_name_H-M   'P 1'
#
loop_
_entity.id
_entity.type
_entity.pdbx_description
1 polymer ?
#
loop_
_entity_poly.entity_id
_entity_poly.type
_entity_poly.pdbx_seq_one_letter_code
_entity_poly.pdbx_strand_id
1 'polypeptide(L)'
;MFDNLSDKFSEAFKNISGKGKITESNIEDTLKLVKTALLEADVNFKVVKNFINNVKEEALGEKVIKGVNPEEQFIKIVHDELAKTMGDKNTELNYVEGGITPILVVGLNGQGKTTFSGKLSLFLTKKEKKNVLLVPADTFRPAAKDQLITLAKSMNMDWFDSDLGKHPKDIAADAMAYAKEHGKEVVIIDTAGRLHVDEELMGQIKEVRQSLEGLNPEVLMVADAMTGQEAVNVAKSFHEAVGLTGVVLSKMDSDARGGAALSIKHVTGVPIKFISTGEKMKDLELFHPDRLAGRILDMGDVLTLVEKAEAAIDKDDAEGMMKRLEKGKFSVNDFMKQMDMMKNLGSMASIMKMIPGMGGMLKQVGDLTPAENEMKR
;
A
#
# COMPACT_ATOMS: atom_id res chain seq x y z
N MET A 1 -8.17 -3.43 8.22
CA MET A 1 -7.65 -3.94 6.93
C MET A 1 -7.84 -5.44 6.92
N PHE A 2 -8.61 -5.99 6.00
CA PHE A 2 -8.87 -7.43 5.79
C PHE A 2 -9.54 -8.20 6.94
N ASP A 3 -10.13 -7.56 7.92
CA ASP A 3 -10.64 -8.21 9.14
C ASP A 3 -11.65 -9.34 8.81
N ASN A 4 -12.56 -9.09 7.85
CA ASN A 4 -13.53 -10.11 7.39
C ASN A 4 -12.84 -11.31 6.70
N LEU A 5 -11.85 -11.06 5.84
CA LEU A 5 -11.10 -12.11 5.15
C LEU A 5 -10.27 -12.93 6.15
N SER A 6 -9.58 -12.27 7.08
CA SER A 6 -8.79 -12.91 8.14
C SER A 6 -9.64 -13.81 9.04
N ASP A 7 -10.83 -13.35 9.43
CA ASP A 7 -11.75 -14.14 10.25
C ASP A 7 -12.16 -15.44 9.54
N LYS A 8 -12.48 -15.34 8.25
CA LYS A 8 -12.88 -16.50 7.44
C LYS A 8 -11.73 -17.48 7.22
N PHE A 9 -10.51 -16.98 7.01
CA PHE A 9 -9.34 -17.86 6.94
C PHE A 9 -9.09 -18.57 8.27
N SER A 10 -9.18 -17.84 9.40
CA SER A 10 -9.04 -18.41 10.74
C SER A 10 -10.11 -19.48 11.00
N GLU A 11 -11.36 -19.27 10.56
CA GLU A 11 -12.42 -20.27 10.66
C GLU A 11 -12.15 -21.50 9.79
N ALA A 12 -11.68 -21.29 8.55
CA ALA A 12 -11.32 -22.37 7.65
C ALA A 12 -10.20 -23.27 8.22
N PHE A 13 -9.19 -22.66 8.85
CA PHE A 13 -8.06 -23.41 9.42
C PHE A 13 -8.43 -24.23 10.67
N LYS A 14 -9.48 -23.85 11.43
CA LYS A 14 -9.99 -24.66 12.54
C LYS A 14 -10.37 -26.08 12.12
N ASN A 15 -10.72 -26.28 10.84
CA ASN A 15 -11.05 -27.62 10.32
C ASN A 15 -9.83 -28.54 10.19
N ILE A 16 -8.61 -28.00 10.13
CA ILE A 16 -7.35 -28.76 10.12
C ILE A 16 -6.74 -28.81 11.51
N SER A 17 -7.06 -27.82 12.35
CA SER A 17 -6.54 -27.74 13.73
C SER A 17 -6.89 -28.97 14.55
N GLY A 18 -5.89 -29.52 15.26
CA GLY A 18 -6.04 -30.69 16.12
C GLY A 18 -6.16 -32.04 15.40
N LYS A 19 -6.13 -32.06 14.04
CA LYS A 19 -6.11 -33.30 13.28
C LYS A 19 -4.66 -33.71 13.05
N GLY A 20 -4.20 -34.76 13.70
CA GLY A 20 -2.81 -35.20 13.68
C GLY A 20 -2.22 -35.61 12.32
N LYS A 21 -3.00 -35.54 11.22
CA LYS A 21 -2.58 -35.78 9.83
C LYS A 21 -3.38 -34.93 8.86
N ILE A 22 -2.69 -34.36 7.88
CA ILE A 22 -3.32 -33.79 6.68
C ILE A 22 -3.81 -34.97 5.82
N THR A 23 -5.10 -34.98 5.53
CA THR A 23 -5.73 -35.92 4.60
C THR A 23 -6.34 -35.17 3.43
N GLU A 24 -6.48 -35.81 2.28
CA GLU A 24 -7.11 -35.19 1.10
C GLU A 24 -8.49 -34.60 1.43
N SER A 25 -9.30 -35.32 2.22
CA SER A 25 -10.62 -34.85 2.66
C SER A 25 -10.55 -33.58 3.52
N ASN A 26 -9.60 -33.49 4.47
CA ASN A 26 -9.44 -32.32 5.33
C ASN A 26 -9.05 -31.08 4.51
N ILE A 27 -8.15 -31.27 3.54
CA ILE A 27 -7.70 -30.21 2.62
C ILE A 27 -8.88 -29.75 1.78
N GLU A 28 -9.67 -30.64 1.18
CA GLU A 28 -10.78 -30.28 0.31
C GLU A 28 -11.85 -29.45 1.03
N ASP A 29 -12.21 -29.84 2.26
CA ASP A 29 -13.19 -29.09 3.03
C ASP A 29 -12.66 -27.70 3.44
N THR A 30 -11.41 -27.60 3.84
CA THR A 30 -10.77 -26.31 4.14
C THR A 30 -10.65 -25.43 2.90
N LEU A 31 -10.24 -26.00 1.76
CA LEU A 31 -10.13 -25.26 0.49
C LEU A 31 -11.47 -24.75 -0.02
N LYS A 32 -12.59 -25.45 0.24
CA LYS A 32 -13.94 -24.93 -0.07
C LYS A 32 -14.23 -23.66 0.72
N LEU A 33 -13.89 -23.63 2.01
CA LEU A 33 -14.08 -22.42 2.85
C LEU A 33 -13.16 -21.29 2.42
N VAL A 34 -11.88 -21.57 2.16
CA VAL A 34 -10.92 -20.60 1.63
C VAL A 34 -11.40 -20.03 0.30
N LYS A 35 -11.88 -20.88 -0.62
CA LYS A 35 -12.47 -20.44 -1.90
C LYS A 35 -13.64 -19.49 -1.69
N THR A 36 -14.55 -19.82 -0.78
CA THR A 36 -15.71 -18.98 -0.45
C THR A 36 -15.25 -17.65 0.12
N ALA A 37 -14.30 -17.66 1.07
CA ALA A 37 -13.74 -16.45 1.66
C ALA A 37 -13.13 -15.50 0.62
N LEU A 38 -12.34 -16.04 -0.33
CA LEU A 38 -11.73 -15.25 -1.40
C LEU A 38 -12.78 -14.67 -2.36
N LEU A 39 -13.83 -15.42 -2.72
CA LEU A 39 -14.92 -14.94 -3.58
C LEU A 39 -15.73 -13.84 -2.89
N GLU A 40 -16.02 -13.97 -1.60
CA GLU A 40 -16.72 -12.95 -0.81
C GLU A 40 -15.86 -11.71 -0.56
N ALA A 41 -14.53 -11.86 -0.59
CA ALA A 41 -13.58 -10.76 -0.61
C ALA A 41 -13.43 -10.10 -2.00
N ASP A 42 -14.28 -10.47 -2.95
CA ASP A 42 -14.28 -9.94 -4.33
C ASP A 42 -12.97 -10.20 -5.09
N VAL A 43 -12.34 -11.36 -4.86
CA VAL A 43 -11.18 -11.81 -5.64
C VAL A 43 -11.64 -12.36 -6.99
N ASN A 44 -10.90 -12.06 -8.06
CA ASN A 44 -11.22 -12.53 -9.40
C ASN A 44 -11.33 -14.07 -9.47
N PHE A 45 -12.39 -14.57 -10.08
CA PHE A 45 -12.67 -16.00 -10.13
C PHE A 45 -11.52 -16.86 -10.69
N LYS A 46 -10.85 -16.39 -11.74
CA LYS A 46 -9.70 -17.11 -12.32
C LYS A 46 -8.54 -17.18 -11.33
N VAL A 47 -8.30 -16.09 -10.60
CA VAL A 47 -7.27 -16.01 -9.55
C VAL A 47 -7.59 -17.01 -8.44
N VAL A 48 -8.83 -17.01 -7.94
CA VAL A 48 -9.28 -17.95 -6.91
C VAL A 48 -9.11 -19.41 -7.38
N LYS A 49 -9.49 -19.73 -8.61
CA LYS A 49 -9.34 -21.07 -9.15
C LYS A 49 -7.88 -21.53 -9.18
N ASN A 50 -6.98 -20.68 -9.68
CA ASN A 50 -5.55 -20.98 -9.75
C ASN A 50 -4.96 -21.14 -8.35
N PHE A 51 -5.28 -20.22 -7.44
CA PHE A 51 -4.85 -20.26 -6.04
C PHE A 51 -5.23 -21.59 -5.37
N ILE A 52 -6.50 -21.99 -5.45
CA ILE A 52 -7.00 -23.24 -4.84
C ILE A 52 -6.29 -24.46 -5.43
N ASN A 53 -6.07 -24.50 -6.75
CA ASN A 53 -5.37 -25.59 -7.39
C ASN A 53 -3.91 -25.68 -6.92
N ASN A 54 -3.20 -24.56 -6.89
CA ASN A 54 -1.79 -24.51 -6.47
C ASN A 54 -1.64 -24.93 -5.01
N VAL A 55 -2.48 -24.41 -4.10
CA VAL A 55 -2.45 -24.83 -2.68
C VAL A 55 -2.77 -26.31 -2.55
N LYS A 56 -3.75 -26.84 -3.32
CA LYS A 56 -4.07 -28.28 -3.29
C LYS A 56 -2.87 -29.13 -3.74
N GLU A 57 -2.22 -28.77 -4.84
CA GLU A 57 -1.07 -29.47 -5.39
C GLU A 57 0.11 -29.47 -4.41
N GLU A 58 0.43 -28.32 -3.83
CA GLU A 58 1.52 -28.21 -2.85
C GLU A 58 1.21 -29.00 -1.58
N ALA A 59 0.01 -28.86 -1.02
CA ALA A 59 -0.38 -29.55 0.20
C ALA A 59 -0.44 -31.08 0.07
N LEU A 60 -0.78 -31.61 -1.11
CA LEU A 60 -0.77 -33.06 -1.39
C LEU A 60 0.59 -33.58 -1.84
N GLY A 61 1.42 -32.72 -2.45
CA GLY A 61 2.76 -33.07 -2.95
C GLY A 61 3.87 -33.01 -1.91
N GLU A 62 3.72 -32.19 -0.89
CA GLU A 62 4.72 -32.10 0.17
C GLU A 62 4.75 -33.37 1.02
N LYS A 63 5.92 -33.98 1.10
CA LYS A 63 6.21 -34.96 2.14
C LYS A 63 6.10 -34.26 3.48
N VAL A 64 5.07 -34.61 4.28
CA VAL A 64 4.92 -34.09 5.64
C VAL A 64 6.27 -34.12 6.34
N ILE A 65 6.84 -32.95 6.61
CA ILE A 65 8.13 -32.86 7.29
C ILE A 65 7.91 -33.41 8.70
N LYS A 66 8.58 -34.53 9.00
CA LYS A 66 8.48 -35.15 10.31
C LYS A 66 8.87 -34.14 11.38
N GLY A 67 7.95 -33.83 12.27
CA GLY A 67 8.17 -32.91 13.40
C GLY A 67 7.57 -31.51 13.25
N VAL A 68 6.97 -31.16 12.12
CA VAL A 68 6.20 -29.91 11.94
C VAL A 68 4.70 -30.22 12.09
N ASN A 69 3.97 -29.33 12.79
CA ASN A 69 2.52 -29.43 12.92
C ASN A 69 1.88 -29.30 11.50
N PRO A 70 1.04 -30.26 11.10
CA PRO A 70 0.38 -30.24 9.80
C PRO A 70 -0.42 -28.94 9.53
N GLU A 71 -1.02 -28.36 10.55
CA GLU A 71 -1.73 -27.07 10.48
C GLU A 71 -0.78 -25.94 10.10
N GLU A 72 0.36 -25.83 10.79
CA GLU A 72 1.36 -24.78 10.53
C GLU A 72 1.94 -24.91 9.11
N GLN A 73 2.16 -26.13 8.64
CA GLN A 73 2.62 -26.40 7.28
C GLN A 73 1.58 -25.95 6.24
N PHE A 74 0.30 -26.26 6.45
CA PHE A 74 -0.77 -25.84 5.55
C PHE A 74 -0.93 -24.31 5.54
N ILE A 75 -0.90 -23.65 6.70
CA ILE A 75 -0.95 -22.19 6.81
C ILE A 75 0.22 -21.57 6.05
N LYS A 76 1.42 -22.16 6.15
CA LYS A 76 2.60 -21.70 5.41
C LYS A 76 2.39 -21.80 3.89
N ILE A 77 1.87 -22.91 3.38
CA ILE A 77 1.56 -23.09 1.95
C ILE A 77 0.57 -22.02 1.48
N VAL A 78 -0.49 -21.78 2.25
CA VAL A 78 -1.49 -20.73 1.95
C VAL A 78 -0.86 -19.35 1.96
N HIS A 79 0.01 -19.04 2.94
CA HIS A 79 0.75 -17.80 3.03
C HIS A 79 1.63 -17.55 1.79
N ASP A 80 2.43 -18.53 1.43
CA ASP A 80 3.37 -18.42 0.33
C ASP A 80 2.63 -18.27 -1.01
N GLU A 81 1.51 -18.98 -1.20
CA GLU A 81 0.69 -18.83 -2.41
C GLU A 81 -0.06 -17.50 -2.44
N LEU A 82 -0.51 -16.95 -1.29
CA LEU A 82 -1.07 -15.59 -1.22
C LEU A 82 -0.01 -14.56 -1.64
N ALA A 83 1.18 -14.64 -1.08
CA ALA A 83 2.29 -13.75 -1.43
C ALA A 83 2.62 -13.81 -2.92
N LYS A 84 2.77 -15.02 -3.47
CA LYS A 84 3.03 -15.25 -4.89
C LYS A 84 1.91 -14.73 -5.80
N THR A 85 0.65 -14.90 -5.40
CA THR A 85 -0.52 -14.40 -6.14
C THR A 85 -0.52 -12.87 -6.23
N MET A 86 -0.10 -12.18 -5.17
CA MET A 86 0.03 -10.71 -5.14
C MET A 86 1.24 -10.20 -5.92
N GLY A 87 2.24 -11.02 -6.17
CA GLY A 87 3.41 -10.70 -6.98
C GLY A 87 4.74 -10.89 -6.27
N ASP A 88 5.82 -10.58 -7.00
CA ASP A 88 7.17 -10.69 -6.47
C ASP A 88 7.47 -9.65 -5.41
N LYS A 89 8.50 -9.93 -4.59
CA LYS A 89 8.96 -9.03 -3.54
C LYS A 89 9.38 -7.69 -4.15
N ASN A 90 8.85 -6.64 -3.58
CA ASN A 90 9.29 -5.26 -3.68
C ASN A 90 9.69 -4.79 -5.08
N THR A 91 8.71 -4.29 -5.83
CA THR A 91 8.98 -3.65 -7.13
C THR A 91 9.29 -2.17 -6.89
N GLU A 92 10.55 -1.81 -6.91
CA GLU A 92 11.02 -0.42 -6.75
C GLU A 92 10.59 0.47 -7.91
N LEU A 93 10.71 1.79 -7.72
CA LEU A 93 10.56 2.75 -8.82
C LEU A 93 11.77 2.65 -9.76
N ASN A 94 11.51 2.75 -11.07
CA ASN A 94 12.57 2.77 -12.06
C ASN A 94 13.11 4.20 -12.20
N TYR A 95 14.26 4.48 -11.61
CA TYR A 95 14.90 5.79 -11.73
C TYR A 95 15.73 5.91 -13.00
N VAL A 96 15.73 7.12 -13.57
CA VAL A 96 16.63 7.48 -14.67
C VAL A 96 17.99 7.82 -14.08
N GLU A 97 19.01 6.99 -14.38
CA GLU A 97 20.37 7.22 -13.89
C GLU A 97 20.95 8.53 -14.47
N GLY A 98 21.39 9.40 -13.58
CA GLY A 98 21.98 10.69 -13.98
C GLY A 98 21.02 11.68 -14.64
N GLY A 99 19.72 11.39 -14.62
CA GLY A 99 18.67 12.20 -15.23
C GLY A 99 17.52 12.52 -14.29
N ILE A 100 16.46 13.11 -14.86
CA ILE A 100 15.23 13.41 -14.15
C ILE A 100 14.23 12.28 -14.41
N THR A 101 13.68 11.71 -13.36
CA THR A 101 12.65 10.67 -13.43
C THR A 101 11.27 11.30 -13.42
N PRO A 102 10.51 11.29 -14.52
CA PRO A 102 9.11 11.69 -14.52
C PRO A 102 8.23 10.55 -13.97
N ILE A 103 7.33 10.90 -13.07
CA ILE A 103 6.31 10.00 -12.51
C ILE A 103 4.95 10.55 -12.86
N LEU A 104 4.21 9.85 -13.70
CA LEU A 104 2.86 10.19 -14.12
C LEU A 104 1.85 9.48 -13.21
N VAL A 105 1.08 10.25 -12.44
CA VAL A 105 0.06 9.73 -11.54
C VAL A 105 -1.30 9.76 -12.24
N VAL A 106 -1.89 8.59 -12.46
CA VAL A 106 -3.14 8.42 -13.21
C VAL A 106 -4.22 7.70 -12.39
N GLY A 107 -5.47 7.71 -12.84
CA GLY A 107 -6.59 7.02 -12.18
C GLY A 107 -7.88 7.83 -12.20
N LEU A 108 -8.98 7.25 -11.72
CA LEU A 108 -10.29 7.88 -11.71
C LEU A 108 -10.43 8.95 -10.62
N ASN A 109 -11.52 9.73 -10.70
CA ASN A 109 -11.85 10.73 -9.67
C ASN A 109 -12.08 10.07 -8.31
N GLY A 110 -11.66 10.76 -7.23
CA GLY A 110 -11.89 10.30 -5.86
C GLY A 110 -10.99 9.14 -5.39
N GLN A 111 -10.12 8.61 -6.26
CA GLN A 111 -9.21 7.50 -5.89
C GLN A 111 -7.96 7.94 -5.11
N GLY A 112 -7.76 9.25 -4.92
CA GLY A 112 -6.69 9.77 -4.07
C GLY A 112 -5.38 10.12 -4.79
N LYS A 113 -5.40 10.42 -6.11
CA LYS A 113 -4.21 10.79 -6.90
C LYS A 113 -3.42 11.95 -6.29
N THR A 114 -4.08 13.08 -6.06
CA THR A 114 -3.44 14.29 -5.48
C THR A 114 -2.85 14.02 -4.10
N THR A 115 -3.59 13.29 -3.26
CA THR A 115 -3.10 12.87 -1.94
C THR A 115 -1.88 11.93 -2.05
N PHE A 116 -1.93 10.98 -2.99
CA PHE A 116 -0.81 10.08 -3.25
C PHE A 116 0.41 10.84 -3.78
N SER A 117 0.23 11.79 -4.70
CA SER A 117 1.32 12.64 -5.22
C SER A 117 2.04 13.36 -4.07
N GLY A 118 1.29 13.92 -3.12
CA GLY A 118 1.85 14.50 -1.90
C GLY A 118 2.56 13.49 -1.00
N LYS A 119 1.95 12.33 -0.74
CA LYS A 119 2.57 11.26 0.06
C LYS A 119 3.85 10.73 -0.57
N LEU A 120 3.85 10.53 -1.88
CA LEU A 120 5.00 10.06 -2.64
C LEU A 120 6.14 11.07 -2.58
N SER A 121 5.85 12.37 -2.75
CA SER A 121 6.89 13.41 -2.65
C SER A 121 7.56 13.41 -1.29
N LEU A 122 6.77 13.28 -0.21
CA LEU A 122 7.30 13.20 1.16
C LEU A 122 8.14 11.93 1.38
N PHE A 123 7.68 10.79 0.87
CA PHE A 123 8.38 9.52 0.94
C PHE A 123 9.73 9.61 0.26
N LEU A 124 9.76 10.06 -1.00
CA LEU A 124 10.99 10.18 -1.80
C LEU A 124 11.99 11.15 -1.19
N THR A 125 11.51 12.29 -0.69
CA THR A 125 12.38 13.29 -0.07
C THR A 125 12.94 12.81 1.27
N LYS A 126 12.12 12.20 2.12
CA LYS A 126 12.57 11.82 3.47
C LYS A 126 13.33 10.50 3.50
N LYS A 127 12.82 9.48 2.80
CA LYS A 127 13.43 8.14 2.83
C LYS A 127 14.53 7.97 1.79
N GLU A 128 14.33 8.49 0.59
CA GLU A 128 15.27 8.28 -0.52
C GLU A 128 16.16 9.50 -0.81
N LYS A 129 15.95 10.60 -0.07
CA LYS A 129 16.74 11.85 -0.18
C LYS A 129 16.72 12.48 -1.57
N LYS A 130 15.62 12.26 -2.32
CA LYS A 130 15.43 12.81 -3.66
C LYS A 130 14.95 14.26 -3.63
N ASN A 131 15.41 15.04 -4.61
CA ASN A 131 14.92 16.40 -4.83
C ASN A 131 13.71 16.35 -5.77
N VAL A 132 12.51 16.52 -5.20
CA VAL A 132 11.23 16.27 -5.88
C VAL A 132 10.55 17.58 -6.28
N LEU A 133 9.89 17.58 -7.45
CA LEU A 133 9.00 18.63 -7.92
C LEU A 133 7.58 18.07 -8.09
N LEU A 134 6.58 18.71 -7.47
CA LEU A 134 5.17 18.40 -7.66
C LEU A 134 4.60 19.26 -8.79
N VAL A 135 3.87 18.65 -9.72
CA VAL A 135 3.29 19.32 -10.90
C VAL A 135 1.79 19.09 -10.97
N PRO A 136 0.97 20.10 -10.65
CA PRO A 136 -0.48 20.02 -10.87
C PRO A 136 -0.79 20.11 -12.37
N ALA A 137 -1.31 19.03 -12.96
CA ALA A 137 -1.69 18.94 -14.36
C ALA A 137 -3.18 18.56 -14.56
N ASP A 138 -4.01 18.68 -13.50
CA ASP A 138 -5.47 18.56 -13.60
C ASP A 138 -6.07 19.88 -14.09
N THR A 139 -6.22 20.01 -15.41
CA THR A 139 -6.76 21.21 -16.06
C THR A 139 -8.28 21.31 -16.01
N PHE A 140 -8.97 20.25 -15.59
CA PHE A 140 -10.44 20.25 -15.48
C PHE A 140 -10.95 20.77 -14.13
N ARG A 141 -10.13 20.67 -13.09
CA ARG A 141 -10.51 21.06 -11.73
C ARG A 141 -9.50 22.03 -11.14
N PRO A 142 -9.71 23.35 -11.29
CA PRO A 142 -8.81 24.35 -10.73
C PRO A 142 -8.53 24.13 -9.23
N ALA A 143 -9.53 23.73 -8.46
CA ALA A 143 -9.36 23.40 -7.04
C ALA A 143 -8.36 22.26 -6.77
N ALA A 144 -8.10 21.36 -7.73
CA ALA A 144 -7.09 20.31 -7.58
C ALA A 144 -5.66 20.88 -7.57
N LYS A 145 -5.38 21.92 -8.37
CA LYS A 145 -4.13 22.68 -8.32
C LYS A 145 -3.91 23.28 -6.93
N ASP A 146 -4.91 24.00 -6.41
CA ASP A 146 -4.83 24.64 -5.10
C ASP A 146 -4.65 23.62 -3.99
N GLN A 147 -5.32 22.47 -4.10
CA GLN A 147 -5.16 21.36 -3.16
C GLN A 147 -3.71 20.83 -3.16
N LEU A 148 -3.13 20.54 -4.33
CA LEU A 148 -1.75 20.04 -4.41
C LEU A 148 -0.75 21.07 -3.90
N ILE A 149 -0.91 22.34 -4.23
CA ILE A 149 -0.05 23.43 -3.75
C ILE A 149 -0.16 23.57 -2.22
N THR A 150 -1.38 23.49 -1.67
CA THR A 150 -1.58 23.53 -0.21
C THR A 150 -0.89 22.38 0.49
N LEU A 151 -0.97 21.17 -0.07
CA LEU A 151 -0.25 20.00 0.43
C LEU A 151 1.28 20.21 0.32
N ALA A 152 1.78 20.70 -0.82
CA ALA A 152 3.20 20.98 -1.01
C ALA A 152 3.74 21.96 0.03
N LYS A 153 3.04 23.08 0.24
CA LYS A 153 3.37 24.10 1.25
C LYS A 153 3.40 23.51 2.67
N SER A 154 2.41 22.73 3.03
CA SER A 154 2.31 22.12 4.37
C SER A 154 3.47 21.15 4.69
N MET A 155 4.08 20.58 3.66
CA MET A 155 5.20 19.64 3.76
C MET A 155 6.56 20.25 3.42
N ASN A 156 6.59 21.55 3.08
CA ASN A 156 7.79 22.26 2.58
C ASN A 156 8.40 21.58 1.34
N MET A 157 7.54 21.20 0.39
CA MET A 157 7.91 20.60 -0.90
C MET A 157 7.82 21.63 -2.00
N ASP A 158 8.67 21.46 -3.03
CA ASP A 158 8.64 22.33 -4.21
C ASP A 158 7.52 21.92 -5.16
N TRP A 159 6.89 22.90 -5.78
CA TRP A 159 5.86 22.71 -6.79
C TRP A 159 6.08 23.59 -8.00
N PHE A 160 5.57 23.15 -9.14
CA PHE A 160 5.54 23.93 -10.37
C PHE A 160 4.24 24.74 -10.45
N ASP A 161 4.32 26.02 -10.74
CA ASP A 161 3.13 26.88 -10.89
C ASP A 161 2.53 26.71 -12.29
N SER A 162 1.77 25.62 -12.48
CA SER A 162 1.19 25.26 -13.76
C SER A 162 0.17 26.28 -14.25
N ASP A 163 0.29 26.68 -15.52
CA ASP A 163 -0.77 27.41 -16.23
C ASP A 163 -1.83 26.41 -16.71
N LEU A 164 -2.97 26.36 -16.02
CA LEU A 164 -4.07 25.44 -16.36
C LEU A 164 -4.81 25.80 -17.65
N GLY A 165 -4.49 26.93 -18.30
CA GLY A 165 -4.95 27.27 -19.64
C GLY A 165 -4.22 26.49 -20.75
N LYS A 166 -3.08 25.88 -20.42
CA LYS A 166 -2.30 25.04 -21.34
C LYS A 166 -2.82 23.60 -21.35
N HIS A 167 -2.47 22.89 -22.43
CA HIS A 167 -2.73 21.46 -22.49
C HIS A 167 -1.84 20.69 -21.49
N PRO A 168 -2.32 19.60 -20.84
CA PRO A 168 -1.53 18.84 -19.87
C PRO A 168 -0.16 18.38 -20.35
N LYS A 169 0.00 18.02 -21.63
CA LYS A 169 1.30 17.66 -22.22
C LYS A 169 2.30 18.83 -22.23
N ASP A 170 1.82 20.04 -22.47
CA ASP A 170 2.65 21.26 -22.49
C ASP A 170 3.08 21.63 -21.06
N ILE A 171 2.17 21.49 -20.09
CA ILE A 171 2.48 21.64 -18.67
C ILE A 171 3.57 20.65 -18.25
N ALA A 172 3.50 19.38 -18.69
CA ALA A 172 4.49 18.38 -18.39
C ALA A 172 5.86 18.74 -19.00
N ALA A 173 5.90 19.19 -20.25
CA ALA A 173 7.13 19.63 -20.94
C ALA A 173 7.77 20.85 -20.23
N ASP A 174 6.98 21.88 -19.90
CA ASP A 174 7.45 23.07 -19.19
C ASP A 174 7.99 22.71 -17.80
N ALA A 175 7.31 21.81 -17.08
CA ALA A 175 7.74 21.34 -15.77
C ALA A 175 9.06 20.56 -15.83
N MET A 176 9.28 19.76 -16.88
CA MET A 176 10.56 19.05 -17.10
C MET A 176 11.69 20.02 -17.38
N ALA A 177 11.45 21.08 -18.19
CA ALA A 177 12.44 22.13 -18.42
C ALA A 177 12.79 22.87 -17.12
N TYR A 178 11.78 23.26 -16.35
CA TYR A 178 11.96 23.89 -15.04
C TYR A 178 12.74 22.97 -14.06
N ALA A 179 12.40 21.70 -14.02
CA ALA A 179 13.08 20.73 -13.17
C ALA A 179 14.57 20.61 -13.47
N LYS A 180 14.94 20.67 -14.76
CA LYS A 180 16.34 20.64 -15.20
C LYS A 180 17.11 21.88 -14.74
N GLU A 181 16.51 23.07 -14.85
CA GLU A 181 17.11 24.32 -14.41
C GLU A 181 17.30 24.41 -12.90
N HIS A 182 16.38 23.75 -12.13
CA HIS A 182 16.38 23.79 -10.67
C HIS A 182 16.96 22.53 -10.00
N GLY A 183 17.65 21.69 -10.77
CA GLY A 183 18.34 20.51 -10.24
C GLY A 183 17.41 19.50 -9.56
N LYS A 184 16.19 19.30 -10.08
CA LYS A 184 15.27 18.29 -9.58
C LYS A 184 15.64 16.91 -10.12
N GLU A 185 15.46 15.88 -9.28
CA GLU A 185 15.74 14.48 -9.66
C GLU A 185 14.46 13.73 -10.03
N VAL A 186 13.32 14.11 -9.44
CA VAL A 186 12.02 13.47 -9.65
C VAL A 186 10.96 14.53 -9.90
N VAL A 187 10.12 14.30 -10.92
CA VAL A 187 8.98 15.17 -11.26
C VAL A 187 7.70 14.34 -11.16
N ILE A 188 6.83 14.66 -10.20
CA ILE A 188 5.55 13.97 -10.01
C ILE A 188 4.45 14.80 -10.66
N ILE A 189 3.85 14.26 -11.72
CA ILE A 189 2.80 14.90 -12.51
C ILE A 189 1.44 14.34 -12.06
N ASP A 190 0.67 15.17 -11.33
CA ASP A 190 -0.68 14.83 -10.86
C ASP A 190 -1.70 15.16 -11.96
N THR A 191 -2.23 14.13 -12.62
CA THR A 191 -3.14 14.31 -13.77
C THR A 191 -4.60 14.38 -13.37
N ALA A 192 -5.42 14.88 -14.28
CA ALA A 192 -6.87 14.82 -14.14
C ALA A 192 -7.36 13.37 -14.00
N GLY A 193 -8.52 13.21 -13.36
CA GLY A 193 -9.31 11.99 -13.42
C GLY A 193 -10.70 12.29 -14.01
N ARG A 194 -11.42 11.24 -14.33
CA ARG A 194 -12.84 11.26 -14.68
C ARG A 194 -13.59 10.28 -13.79
N LEU A 195 -14.92 10.29 -13.85
CA LEU A 195 -15.74 9.36 -13.07
C LEU A 195 -15.62 7.91 -13.56
N HIS A 196 -15.35 7.75 -14.85
CA HIS A 196 -15.15 6.46 -15.52
C HIS A 196 -14.08 6.58 -16.61
N VAL A 197 -13.65 5.46 -17.11
CA VAL A 197 -12.70 5.39 -18.23
C VAL A 197 -13.41 5.83 -19.51
N ASP A 198 -12.95 6.90 -20.14
CA ASP A 198 -13.43 7.39 -21.41
C ASP A 198 -12.28 7.68 -22.40
N GLU A 199 -12.61 7.85 -23.67
CA GLU A 199 -11.62 8.08 -24.73
C GLU A 199 -10.87 9.40 -24.56
N GLU A 200 -11.54 10.44 -24.06
CA GLU A 200 -10.94 11.75 -23.86
C GLU A 200 -9.85 11.72 -22.77
N LEU A 201 -10.16 11.11 -21.61
CA LEU A 201 -9.20 10.91 -20.53
C LEU A 201 -7.98 10.10 -21.03
N MET A 202 -8.25 8.98 -21.69
CA MET A 202 -7.19 8.11 -22.20
C MET A 202 -6.35 8.80 -23.28
N GLY A 203 -6.97 9.62 -24.12
CA GLY A 203 -6.28 10.45 -25.13
C GLY A 203 -5.31 11.43 -24.47
N GLN A 204 -5.77 12.19 -23.49
CA GLN A 204 -4.94 13.16 -22.78
C GLN A 204 -3.75 12.50 -22.04
N ILE A 205 -4.00 11.39 -21.34
CA ILE A 205 -2.92 10.70 -20.62
C ILE A 205 -1.90 10.13 -21.60
N LYS A 206 -2.35 9.60 -22.76
CA LYS A 206 -1.45 9.16 -23.84
C LYS A 206 -0.57 10.29 -24.35
N GLU A 207 -1.13 11.46 -24.60
CA GLU A 207 -0.38 12.63 -25.07
C GLU A 207 0.65 13.11 -24.04
N VAL A 208 0.28 13.15 -22.75
CA VAL A 208 1.24 13.47 -21.67
C VAL A 208 2.36 12.43 -21.64
N ARG A 209 2.04 11.14 -21.69
CA ARG A 209 3.04 10.09 -21.71
C ARG A 209 3.98 10.19 -22.93
N GLN A 210 3.43 10.48 -24.10
CA GLN A 210 4.20 10.67 -25.32
C GLN A 210 5.14 11.88 -25.25
N SER A 211 4.72 12.98 -24.62
CA SER A 211 5.59 14.14 -24.40
C SER A 211 6.78 13.84 -23.49
N LEU A 212 6.72 12.76 -22.72
CA LEU A 212 7.78 12.24 -21.87
C LEU A 212 8.53 11.04 -22.50
N GLU A 213 8.22 10.70 -23.75
CA GLU A 213 8.85 9.59 -24.46
C GLU A 213 10.37 9.85 -24.60
N GLY A 214 11.18 8.82 -24.35
CA GLY A 214 12.65 8.97 -24.26
C GLY A 214 13.18 9.21 -22.84
N LEU A 215 12.31 9.60 -21.88
CA LEU A 215 12.65 9.73 -20.46
C LEU A 215 12.22 8.51 -19.64
N ASN A 216 11.62 7.52 -20.29
CA ASN A 216 11.12 6.28 -19.65
C ASN A 216 10.28 6.54 -18.37
N PRO A 217 9.13 7.23 -18.47
CA PRO A 217 8.37 7.66 -17.32
C PRO A 217 7.81 6.49 -16.51
N GLU A 218 7.84 6.61 -15.19
CA GLU A 218 6.98 5.80 -14.32
C GLU A 218 5.52 6.22 -14.50
N VAL A 219 4.64 5.26 -14.78
CA VAL A 219 3.19 5.50 -14.88
C VAL A 219 2.51 4.73 -13.76
N LEU A 220 2.12 5.45 -12.72
CA LEU A 220 1.54 4.89 -11.50
C LEU A 220 0.03 5.15 -11.48
N MET A 221 -0.74 4.09 -11.50
CA MET A 221 -2.20 4.19 -11.35
C MET A 221 -2.58 4.10 -9.87
N VAL A 222 -3.31 5.11 -9.38
CA VAL A 222 -3.94 5.05 -8.06
C VAL A 222 -5.31 4.41 -8.20
N ALA A 223 -5.51 3.30 -7.48
CA ALA A 223 -6.74 2.54 -7.42
C ALA A 223 -7.28 2.47 -5.99
N ASP A 224 -8.57 2.66 -5.83
CA ASP A 224 -9.25 2.53 -4.54
C ASP A 224 -9.43 1.04 -4.20
N ALA A 225 -8.81 0.59 -3.12
CA ALA A 225 -8.88 -0.81 -2.69
C ALA A 225 -10.30 -1.27 -2.30
N MET A 226 -11.19 -0.33 -1.99
CA MET A 226 -12.60 -0.62 -1.66
C MET A 226 -13.44 -1.01 -2.88
N THR A 227 -13.01 -0.66 -4.08
CA THR A 227 -13.79 -0.92 -5.32
C THR A 227 -13.61 -2.33 -5.88
N GLY A 228 -12.79 -3.17 -5.24
CA GLY A 228 -12.67 -4.59 -5.55
C GLY A 228 -12.33 -4.87 -7.02
N GLN A 229 -13.15 -5.65 -7.71
CA GLN A 229 -12.92 -6.01 -9.12
C GLN A 229 -13.00 -4.83 -10.07
N GLU A 230 -13.71 -3.76 -9.73
CA GLU A 230 -13.72 -2.54 -10.56
C GLU A 230 -12.33 -1.91 -10.64
N ALA A 231 -11.59 -1.88 -9.53
CA ALA A 231 -10.19 -1.44 -9.54
C ALA A 231 -9.33 -2.25 -10.52
N VAL A 232 -9.56 -3.56 -10.60
CA VAL A 232 -8.85 -4.47 -11.52
C VAL A 232 -9.19 -4.18 -12.97
N ASN A 233 -10.47 -3.97 -13.28
CA ASN A 233 -10.94 -3.65 -14.64
C ASN A 233 -10.37 -2.30 -15.10
N VAL A 234 -10.42 -1.30 -14.25
CA VAL A 234 -9.86 0.03 -14.51
C VAL A 234 -8.35 -0.06 -14.73
N ALA A 235 -7.62 -0.81 -13.88
CA ALA A 235 -6.18 -1.01 -14.04
C ALA A 235 -5.84 -1.67 -15.37
N LYS A 236 -6.62 -2.64 -15.80
CA LYS A 236 -6.45 -3.28 -17.12
C LYS A 236 -6.64 -2.28 -18.25
N SER A 237 -7.70 -1.48 -18.22
CA SER A 237 -7.98 -0.47 -19.27
C SER A 237 -6.86 0.58 -19.35
N PHE A 238 -6.38 1.08 -18.19
CA PHE A 238 -5.26 2.01 -18.17
C PHE A 238 -3.95 1.36 -18.67
N HIS A 239 -3.70 0.10 -18.28
CA HIS A 239 -2.50 -0.60 -18.74
C HIS A 239 -2.48 -0.79 -20.26
N GLU A 240 -3.60 -1.20 -20.85
CA GLU A 240 -3.76 -1.35 -22.30
C GLU A 240 -3.63 -0.01 -23.04
N ALA A 241 -4.09 1.08 -22.42
CA ALA A 241 -4.04 2.40 -23.04
C ALA A 241 -2.68 3.09 -22.93
N VAL A 242 -2.05 3.06 -21.77
CA VAL A 242 -0.85 3.89 -21.48
C VAL A 242 0.33 3.10 -20.91
N GLY A 243 0.23 1.79 -20.73
CA GLY A 243 1.33 0.95 -20.26
C GLY A 243 1.76 1.30 -18.85
N LEU A 244 0.93 0.94 -17.86
CA LEU A 244 1.25 1.15 -16.44
C LEU A 244 2.55 0.44 -16.06
N THR A 245 3.37 1.08 -15.25
CA THR A 245 4.59 0.50 -14.64
C THR A 245 4.35 0.05 -13.20
N GLY A 246 3.28 0.54 -12.57
CA GLY A 246 2.88 0.15 -11.22
C GLY A 246 1.47 0.59 -10.87
N VAL A 247 0.91 -0.08 -9.86
CA VAL A 247 -0.37 0.29 -9.23
C VAL A 247 -0.13 0.68 -7.78
N VAL A 248 -0.91 1.63 -7.32
CA VAL A 248 -0.94 2.10 -5.93
C VAL A 248 -2.33 1.82 -5.39
N LEU A 249 -2.43 1.06 -4.30
CA LEU A 249 -3.68 0.83 -3.62
C LEU A 249 -3.90 1.90 -2.55
N SER A 250 -4.92 2.72 -2.73
CA SER A 250 -5.36 3.72 -1.77
C SER A 250 -6.43 3.17 -0.83
N LYS A 251 -6.65 3.86 0.30
CA LYS A 251 -7.70 3.56 1.28
C LYS A 251 -7.66 2.14 1.87
N MET A 252 -6.46 1.62 2.02
CA MET A 252 -6.26 0.29 2.60
C MET A 252 -6.58 0.23 4.11
N ASP A 253 -6.65 1.38 4.77
CA ASP A 253 -7.09 1.55 6.17
C ASP A 253 -8.60 1.37 6.37
N SER A 254 -9.38 1.51 5.31
CA SER A 254 -10.83 1.27 5.32
C SER A 254 -11.14 -0.23 5.29
N ASP A 255 -12.41 -0.58 5.21
CA ASP A 255 -12.88 -1.98 5.13
C ASP A 255 -12.63 -2.56 3.71
N ALA A 256 -11.35 -2.56 3.30
CA ALA A 256 -10.93 -3.12 2.03
C ALA A 256 -11.03 -4.65 2.09
N ARG A 257 -11.79 -5.24 1.15
CA ARG A 257 -12.03 -6.69 1.10
C ARG A 257 -10.82 -7.51 0.67
N GLY A 258 -9.78 -6.85 0.09
CA GLY A 258 -8.55 -7.50 -0.37
C GLY A 258 -8.56 -7.98 -1.81
N GLY A 259 -9.72 -8.07 -2.45
CA GLY A 259 -9.86 -8.61 -3.80
C GLY A 259 -9.02 -7.91 -4.85
N ALA A 260 -8.91 -6.58 -4.78
CA ALA A 260 -8.06 -5.81 -5.67
C ALA A 260 -6.58 -6.18 -5.52
N ALA A 261 -6.07 -6.26 -4.29
CA ALA A 261 -4.67 -6.59 -4.01
C ALA A 261 -4.28 -7.98 -4.53
N LEU A 262 -5.17 -8.96 -4.38
CA LEU A 262 -4.97 -10.33 -4.85
C LEU A 262 -5.13 -10.50 -6.37
N SER A 263 -5.83 -9.57 -7.05
CA SER A 263 -6.23 -9.76 -8.45
C SER A 263 -5.43 -8.92 -9.44
N ILE A 264 -5.00 -7.71 -9.08
CA ILE A 264 -4.41 -6.74 -10.02
C ILE A 264 -3.20 -7.33 -10.75
N LYS A 265 -2.22 -7.83 -10.02
CA LYS A 265 -1.00 -8.40 -10.63
C LYS A 265 -1.29 -9.55 -11.57
N HIS A 266 -2.18 -10.46 -11.14
CA HIS A 266 -2.53 -11.63 -11.93
C HIS A 266 -3.28 -11.30 -13.21
N VAL A 267 -4.20 -10.31 -13.16
CA VAL A 267 -5.06 -9.93 -14.29
C VAL A 267 -4.34 -9.01 -15.27
N THR A 268 -3.53 -8.07 -14.76
CA THR A 268 -2.90 -7.02 -15.57
C THR A 268 -1.44 -7.27 -15.88
N GLY A 269 -0.74 -8.12 -15.13
CA GLY A 269 0.72 -8.26 -15.16
C GLY A 269 1.46 -7.11 -14.47
N VAL A 270 0.76 -6.03 -14.07
CA VAL A 270 1.36 -4.83 -13.47
C VAL A 270 1.58 -5.02 -11.97
N PRO A 271 2.77 -4.73 -11.43
CA PRO A 271 3.04 -4.87 -10.01
C PRO A 271 2.32 -3.78 -9.19
N ILE A 272 1.95 -4.12 -7.96
CA ILE A 272 1.60 -3.13 -6.95
C ILE A 272 2.91 -2.62 -6.34
N LYS A 273 3.12 -1.30 -6.32
CA LYS A 273 4.35 -0.69 -5.78
C LYS A 273 4.14 -0.08 -4.40
N PHE A 274 2.99 0.52 -4.15
CA PHE A 274 2.68 1.21 -2.91
C PHE A 274 1.27 0.89 -2.40
N ILE A 275 1.11 1.01 -1.07
CA ILE A 275 -0.17 1.01 -0.39
C ILE A 275 -0.30 2.25 0.50
N SER A 276 -1.48 2.87 0.49
CA SER A 276 -1.82 3.96 1.40
C SER A 276 -2.66 3.42 2.54
N THR A 277 -2.13 3.51 3.77
CA THR A 277 -2.65 2.85 4.98
C THR A 277 -3.28 3.82 5.97
N GLY A 278 -3.62 5.03 5.53
CA GLY A 278 -4.26 6.05 6.35
C GLY A 278 -4.33 7.40 5.66
N GLU A 279 -4.91 8.39 6.33
CA GLU A 279 -5.11 9.73 5.78
C GLU A 279 -3.88 10.64 5.90
N LYS A 280 -2.97 10.37 6.85
CA LYS A 280 -1.80 11.22 7.09
C LYS A 280 -0.80 11.11 5.92
N MET A 281 -0.08 12.20 5.66
CA MET A 281 0.90 12.24 4.56
C MET A 281 2.03 11.20 4.71
N LYS A 282 2.35 10.77 5.92
CA LYS A 282 3.32 9.71 6.18
C LYS A 282 2.80 8.28 5.99
N ASP A 283 1.48 8.11 5.83
CA ASP A 283 0.84 6.80 5.73
C ASP A 283 0.92 6.29 4.27
N LEU A 284 2.13 6.08 3.79
CA LEU A 284 2.48 5.45 2.53
C LEU A 284 3.55 4.39 2.80
N GLU A 285 3.28 3.18 2.39
CA GLU A 285 4.18 2.04 2.55
C GLU A 285 4.49 1.43 1.18
N LEU A 286 5.71 0.88 1.03
CA LEU A 286 6.02 0.00 -0.09
C LEU A 286 5.15 -1.26 0.01
N PHE A 287 4.78 -1.80 -1.13
CA PHE A 287 4.00 -3.02 -1.17
C PHE A 287 4.88 -4.24 -0.91
N HIS A 288 4.58 -4.97 0.15
CA HIS A 288 5.27 -6.21 0.53
C HIS A 288 4.28 -7.37 0.54
N PRO A 289 4.25 -8.22 -0.49
CA PRO A 289 3.31 -9.35 -0.59
C PRO A 289 3.34 -10.26 0.64
N ASP A 290 4.53 -10.63 1.12
CA ASP A 290 4.70 -11.51 2.29
C ASP A 290 4.05 -10.92 3.56
N ARG A 291 4.26 -9.60 3.80
CA ARG A 291 3.67 -8.91 4.96
C ARG A 291 2.15 -8.82 4.86
N LEU A 292 1.66 -8.58 3.64
CA LEU A 292 0.22 -8.50 3.42
C LEU A 292 -0.44 -9.87 3.57
N ALA A 293 0.19 -10.94 3.07
CA ALA A 293 -0.24 -12.33 3.31
C ALA A 293 -0.28 -12.64 4.80
N GLY A 294 0.75 -12.25 5.56
CA GLY A 294 0.77 -12.39 7.02
C GLY A 294 -0.37 -11.65 7.71
N ARG A 295 -0.69 -10.42 7.28
CA ARG A 295 -1.82 -9.64 7.81
C ARG A 295 -3.17 -10.31 7.49
N ILE A 296 -3.35 -10.86 6.29
CA ILE A 296 -4.55 -11.59 5.87
C ILE A 296 -4.75 -12.85 6.74
N LEU A 297 -3.67 -13.53 7.11
CA LEU A 297 -3.72 -14.77 7.88
C LEU A 297 -3.65 -14.56 9.41
N ASP A 298 -3.75 -13.32 9.89
CA ASP A 298 -3.63 -12.95 11.31
C ASP A 298 -2.29 -13.42 11.96
N MET A 299 -1.26 -13.61 11.13
CA MET A 299 0.09 -13.96 11.57
C MET A 299 0.89 -12.74 12.09
N GLY A 300 0.29 -11.56 12.02
CA GLY A 300 0.92 -10.30 12.37
C GLY A 300 1.89 -9.77 11.31
N ASP A 301 2.46 -8.61 11.60
CA ASP A 301 3.47 -7.95 10.76
C ASP A 301 4.52 -7.27 11.63
N VAL A 302 5.33 -8.07 12.28
CA VAL A 302 6.36 -7.60 13.22
C VAL A 302 7.39 -6.73 12.52
N LEU A 303 7.73 -6.99 11.27
CA LEU A 303 8.71 -6.20 10.52
C LEU A 303 8.23 -4.76 10.30
N THR A 304 6.97 -4.57 9.86
CA THR A 304 6.40 -3.23 9.74
C THR A 304 6.31 -2.52 11.09
N LEU A 305 6.05 -3.24 12.19
CA LEU A 305 6.05 -2.66 13.52
C LEU A 305 7.45 -2.17 13.93
N VAL A 306 8.48 -2.97 13.68
CA VAL A 306 9.88 -2.60 13.95
C VAL A 306 10.29 -1.39 13.10
N GLU A 307 10.00 -1.37 11.81
CA GLU A 307 10.30 -0.24 10.92
C GLU A 307 9.60 1.06 11.37
N LYS A 308 8.33 0.96 11.80
CA LYS A 308 7.60 2.11 12.34
C LYS A 308 8.22 2.58 13.66
N ALA A 309 8.64 1.65 14.52
CA ALA A 309 9.33 1.98 15.77
C ALA A 309 10.67 2.66 15.48
N GLU A 310 11.49 2.12 14.58
CA GLU A 310 12.77 2.73 14.19
C GLU A 310 12.59 4.13 13.57
N ALA A 311 11.56 4.32 12.73
CA ALA A 311 11.27 5.62 12.14
C ALA A 311 10.73 6.65 13.15
N ALA A 312 10.11 6.20 14.25
CA ALA A 312 9.60 7.06 15.32
C ALA A 312 10.66 7.43 16.36
N ILE A 313 11.75 6.66 16.41
CA ILE A 313 12.83 6.84 17.40
C ILE A 313 13.99 7.57 16.72
N ASP A 314 14.24 8.80 17.15
CA ASP A 314 15.54 9.43 16.90
C ASP A 314 16.58 8.75 17.79
N LYS A 315 17.57 8.07 17.20
CA LYS A 315 18.56 7.26 17.93
C LYS A 315 19.30 8.07 18.98
N ASP A 316 19.65 9.32 18.67
CA ASP A 316 20.36 10.20 19.58
C ASP A 316 19.48 10.64 20.77
N ASP A 317 18.20 10.91 20.52
CA ASP A 317 17.22 11.23 21.56
C ASP A 317 16.90 10.02 22.46
N ALA A 318 16.81 8.82 21.90
CA ALA A 318 16.54 7.59 22.65
C ALA A 318 17.68 7.20 23.60
N GLU A 319 18.94 7.26 23.15
CA GLU A 319 20.08 7.00 23.98
C GLU A 319 20.23 8.06 25.12
N GLY A 320 19.96 9.32 24.78
CA GLY A 320 19.96 10.40 25.77
C GLY A 320 18.91 10.22 26.86
N MET A 321 17.71 9.75 26.47
CA MET A 321 16.57 9.49 27.36
C MET A 321 16.85 8.28 28.29
N MET A 322 17.43 7.20 27.72
CA MET A 322 17.82 6.02 28.48
C MET A 322 18.89 6.34 29.55
N LYS A 323 19.91 7.12 29.20
CA LYS A 323 20.93 7.61 30.14
C LYS A 323 20.36 8.51 31.23
N ARG A 324 19.30 9.30 30.96
CA ARG A 324 18.61 10.12 31.98
C ARG A 324 17.71 9.25 32.86
N LEU A 325 17.08 8.25 32.34
CA LEU A 325 16.24 7.29 33.10
C LEU A 325 17.12 6.50 34.10
N GLU A 326 18.25 5.97 33.63
CA GLU A 326 19.22 5.26 34.50
C GLU A 326 19.78 6.14 35.65
N LYS A 327 19.91 7.45 35.42
CA LYS A 327 20.37 8.42 36.41
C LYS A 327 19.23 8.97 37.28
N GLY A 328 18.02 8.47 37.21
CA GLY A 328 16.85 8.95 37.94
C GLY A 328 16.42 10.40 37.63
N LYS A 329 16.81 10.92 36.44
CA LYS A 329 16.54 12.30 35.99
C LYS A 329 15.52 12.36 34.89
N PHE A 330 14.50 11.51 34.94
CA PHE A 330 13.43 11.50 33.96
C PHE A 330 12.54 12.74 34.13
N SER A 331 12.41 13.55 33.10
CA SER A 331 11.70 14.83 33.12
C SER A 331 10.29 14.73 32.49
N VAL A 332 9.43 15.72 32.75
CA VAL A 332 8.13 15.87 32.09
C VAL A 332 8.30 15.99 30.56
N ASN A 333 9.36 16.64 30.10
CA ASN A 333 9.68 16.73 28.67
C ASN A 333 10.03 15.36 28.08
N ASP A 334 10.72 14.50 28.81
CA ASP A 334 11.00 13.13 28.35
C ASP A 334 9.72 12.31 28.27
N PHE A 335 8.79 12.50 29.22
CA PHE A 335 7.47 11.88 29.19
C PHE A 335 6.63 12.36 27.98
N MET A 336 6.63 13.67 27.70
CA MET A 336 5.93 14.22 26.53
C MET A 336 6.51 13.68 25.22
N LYS A 337 7.84 13.59 25.10
CA LYS A 337 8.49 12.98 23.94
C LYS A 337 8.11 11.50 23.78
N GLN A 338 8.04 10.75 24.89
CA GLN A 338 7.60 9.36 24.85
C GLN A 338 6.16 9.22 24.38
N MET A 339 5.27 10.11 24.83
CA MET A 339 3.87 10.14 24.36
C MET A 339 3.77 10.48 22.89
N ASP A 340 4.59 11.41 22.39
CA ASP A 340 4.60 11.76 20.96
C ASP A 340 5.20 10.62 20.09
N MET A 341 6.19 9.89 20.57
CA MET A 341 6.68 8.66 19.95
C MET A 341 5.56 7.61 19.83
N MET A 342 4.80 7.38 20.90
CA MET A 342 3.65 6.46 20.87
C MET A 342 2.59 6.91 19.87
N LYS A 343 2.24 8.20 19.81
CA LYS A 343 1.31 8.73 18.79
C LYS A 343 1.82 8.53 17.35
N ASN A 344 3.13 8.56 17.16
CA ASN A 344 3.75 8.35 15.86
C ASN A 344 3.75 6.89 15.39
N LEU A 345 3.69 5.93 16.30
CA LEU A 345 3.54 4.50 16.00
C LEU A 345 2.15 4.14 15.46
N GLY A 346 1.15 4.98 15.67
CA GLY A 346 -0.24 4.76 15.27
C GLY A 346 -1.17 4.52 16.46
N SER A 347 -2.41 4.06 16.20
CA SER A 347 -3.32 3.71 17.28
C SER A 347 -2.89 2.41 17.97
N MET A 348 -3.19 2.27 19.26
CA MET A 348 -2.93 1.03 20.01
C MET A 348 -3.58 -0.18 19.34
N ALA A 349 -4.78 0.00 18.79
CA ALA A 349 -5.46 -1.04 18.02
C ALA A 349 -4.67 -1.45 16.76
N SER A 350 -4.04 -0.48 16.08
CA SER A 350 -3.20 -0.75 14.90
C SER A 350 -1.93 -1.51 15.27
N ILE A 351 -1.29 -1.15 16.39
CA ILE A 351 -0.09 -1.81 16.90
C ILE A 351 -0.41 -3.25 17.31
N MET A 352 -1.51 -3.46 18.05
CA MET A 352 -1.92 -4.79 18.49
C MET A 352 -2.24 -5.73 17.32
N LYS A 353 -2.81 -5.22 16.22
CA LYS A 353 -3.05 -6.01 15.00
C LYS A 353 -1.77 -6.46 14.29
N MET A 354 -0.65 -5.80 14.53
CA MET A 354 0.66 -6.18 13.95
C MET A 354 1.39 -7.25 14.77
N ILE A 355 0.94 -7.52 16.01
CA ILE A 355 1.53 -8.54 16.87
C ILE A 355 0.81 -9.87 16.63
N PRO A 356 1.53 -10.96 16.33
CA PRO A 356 0.96 -12.27 16.08
C PRO A 356 0.05 -12.73 17.24
N GLY A 357 -1.16 -13.20 16.93
CA GLY A 357 -2.13 -13.75 17.90
C GLY A 357 -2.85 -12.72 18.75
N MET A 358 -2.55 -11.41 18.67
CA MET A 358 -3.25 -10.39 19.46
C MET A 358 -4.50 -9.82 18.78
N GLY A 359 -4.72 -10.07 17.50
CA GLY A 359 -5.92 -9.63 16.77
C GLY A 359 -7.22 -10.16 17.39
N GLY A 360 -7.22 -11.42 17.84
CA GLY A 360 -8.35 -12.02 18.53
C GLY A 360 -8.64 -11.43 19.92
N MET A 361 -7.61 -11.02 20.65
CA MET A 361 -7.78 -10.36 21.97
C MET A 361 -8.41 -8.97 21.85
N LEU A 362 -8.12 -8.22 20.79
CA LEU A 362 -8.73 -6.91 20.52
C LEU A 362 -10.25 -6.98 20.43
N LYS A 363 -10.79 -8.05 19.86
CA LYS A 363 -12.25 -8.27 19.76
C LYS A 363 -12.91 -8.51 21.14
N GLN A 364 -12.14 -9.03 22.10
CA GLN A 364 -12.65 -9.27 23.48
C GLN A 364 -12.54 -8.00 24.35
N VAL A 365 -11.57 -7.14 24.10
CA VAL A 365 -11.34 -5.91 24.88
C VAL A 365 -12.29 -4.77 24.47
N GLY A 366 -12.90 -4.86 23.28
CA GLY A 366 -13.81 -3.84 22.76
C GLY A 366 -13.09 -2.62 22.17
N ASP A 367 -13.84 -1.53 22.00
CA ASP A 367 -13.34 -0.29 21.38
C ASP A 367 -12.37 0.44 22.32
N LEU A 368 -11.11 0.54 21.92
CA LEU A 368 -10.04 1.26 22.64
C LEU A 368 -10.06 2.79 22.39
N THR A 369 -10.92 3.26 21.51
CA THR A 369 -11.03 4.69 21.13
C THR A 369 -11.31 5.62 22.33
N PRO A 370 -12.15 5.24 23.33
CA PRO A 370 -12.33 6.07 24.51
C PRO A 370 -11.06 6.27 25.33
N ALA A 371 -10.28 5.21 25.55
CA ALA A 371 -9.02 5.27 26.29
C ALA A 371 -7.95 6.08 25.53
N GLU A 372 -7.88 5.97 24.20
CA GLU A 372 -6.99 6.78 23.37
C GLU A 372 -7.36 8.28 23.40
N ASN A 373 -8.66 8.60 23.50
CA ASN A 373 -9.13 9.98 23.58
C ASN A 373 -8.86 10.60 24.96
N GLU A 374 -8.91 9.81 26.04
CA GLU A 374 -8.50 10.27 27.37
C GLU A 374 -7.00 10.51 27.47
N MET A 375 -6.15 9.69 26.82
CA MET A 375 -4.70 9.92 26.75
C MET A 375 -4.30 11.14 25.91
N LYS A 376 -5.20 11.69 25.10
CA LYS A 376 -4.97 12.91 24.29
C LYS A 376 -5.35 14.19 25.03
N ARG A 377 -6.07 14.11 26.16
CA ARG A 377 -6.40 15.21 27.04
C ARG A 377 -5.34 15.42 28.11
#